data_58b7497e4c7617e9f3d9e9a77c3d2820
#
_entry.id   58b7497e4c7617e9f3d9e9a77c3d2820
#
_cell.length_a   1.000
_cell.length_b   1.000
_cell.length_c   1.000
_cell.angle_alpha   90.00
_cell.angle_beta   90.00
_cell.angle_gamma   90.00
#
_symmetry.space_group_name_H-M   'P 1'
#
loop_
_entity.id
_entity.type
_entity.pdbx_description
1 polymer ?
#
loop_
_entity_poly.entity_id
_entity_poly.type
_entity_poly.pdbx_seq_one_letter_code
_entity_poly.pdbx_strand_id
1 'polypeptide(L)'
;AEGLRGEQPARVSEVLPMLTAAGRVPWCADGFLLAGRPSFTFDSDFHAGAYYVQEAASQFVGCLLQGVPTFGARILDLCAAPGGKTTLYASLVGRGGLVVANEIDRRRASVLADNVRKWGTGNVVVTTCEPHAVCDCEAWFDVVAVDAPCSGEGMFRKDPAARGEWSENNVRQCAARQDDILREAWRALRPGGTLIYSTCLLYTSPSPRD
;
A
#
# COMPACT_ATOMS: atom_id res chain seq x y z
N ALA A 1 -16.38 9.57 2.06
CA ALA A 1 -15.42 8.64 2.67
C ALA A 1 -15.16 8.92 4.17
N GLU A 2 -15.59 10.06 4.70
CA GLU A 2 -15.47 10.37 6.14
C GLU A 2 -16.36 9.52 7.05
N GLY A 3 -17.38 8.83 6.52
CA GLY A 3 -18.35 8.06 7.30
C GLY A 3 -17.88 6.71 7.82
N LEU A 4 -16.73 6.21 7.38
CA LEU A 4 -16.25 4.86 7.74
C LEU A 4 -15.16 4.83 8.81
N ARG A 5 -14.75 5.99 9.34
CA ARG A 5 -13.82 6.04 10.47
C ARG A 5 -14.53 5.72 11.77
N GLY A 6 -14.21 4.59 12.35
CA GLY A 6 -14.54 4.24 13.73
C GLY A 6 -16.00 3.89 13.99
N GLU A 7 -16.81 3.69 12.97
CA GLU A 7 -18.21 3.35 13.16
C GLU A 7 -18.45 1.83 13.06
N GLN A 8 -19.25 1.38 13.97
CA GLN A 8 -19.52 0.02 14.41
C GLN A 8 -19.73 -1.03 13.30
N PRO A 9 -19.45 -2.34 13.57
CA PRO A 9 -19.66 -3.45 12.62
C PRO A 9 -21.03 -3.47 11.96
N ALA A 10 -22.06 -2.93 12.64
CA ALA A 10 -23.42 -2.82 12.12
C ALA A 10 -23.50 -1.95 10.85
N ARG A 11 -22.72 -0.86 10.76
CA ARG A 11 -22.78 0.02 9.58
C ARG A 11 -22.12 -0.56 8.34
N VAL A 12 -21.07 -1.39 8.51
CA VAL A 12 -20.49 -2.09 7.35
C VAL A 12 -21.48 -3.10 6.78
N SER A 13 -22.25 -3.79 7.62
CA SER A 13 -23.31 -4.71 7.18
C SER A 13 -24.55 -3.99 6.64
N GLU A 14 -24.81 -2.77 7.07
CA GLU A 14 -25.92 -1.94 6.55
C GLU A 14 -25.57 -1.29 5.20
N VAL A 15 -24.33 -0.85 5.03
CA VAL A 15 -23.84 -0.23 3.79
C VAL A 15 -23.45 -1.29 2.74
N LEU A 16 -23.06 -2.49 3.20
CA LEU A 16 -22.57 -3.58 2.34
C LEU A 16 -23.35 -4.88 2.59
N PRO A 17 -24.65 -4.93 2.28
CA PRO A 17 -25.50 -6.11 2.56
C PRO A 17 -25.02 -7.38 1.86
N MET A 18 -24.17 -7.27 0.83
CA MET A 18 -23.55 -8.40 0.13
C MET A 18 -22.25 -8.91 0.80
N LEU A 19 -21.69 -8.15 1.77
CA LEU A 19 -20.44 -8.51 2.44
C LEU A 19 -20.73 -9.06 3.83
N THR A 20 -20.72 -10.37 3.97
CA THR A 20 -20.76 -11.00 5.31
C THR A 20 -19.37 -10.89 5.94
N ALA A 21 -19.24 -10.05 6.97
CA ALA A 21 -18.02 -9.98 7.75
C ALA A 21 -17.86 -11.24 8.61
N ALA A 22 -16.72 -11.91 8.48
CA ALA A 22 -16.34 -13.06 9.34
C ALA A 22 -15.63 -12.60 10.63
N GLY A 23 -15.21 -11.34 10.70
CA GLY A 23 -14.51 -10.76 11.84
C GLY A 23 -13.78 -9.47 11.48
N ARG A 24 -13.07 -8.92 12.48
CA ARG A 24 -12.20 -7.75 12.27
C ARG A 24 -10.76 -8.19 12.02
N VAL A 25 -10.03 -7.41 11.26
CA VAL A 25 -8.57 -7.54 11.16
C VAL A 25 -7.95 -7.01 12.46
N PRO A 26 -7.21 -7.84 13.23
CA PRO A 26 -6.77 -7.45 14.59
C PRO A 26 -5.88 -6.21 14.63
N TRP A 27 -5.16 -5.92 13.54
CA TRP A 27 -4.20 -4.82 13.42
C TRP A 27 -4.70 -3.63 12.59
N CYS A 28 -5.97 -3.64 12.18
CA CYS A 28 -6.54 -2.55 11.41
C CYS A 28 -7.96 -2.25 11.91
N ALA A 29 -8.14 -1.08 12.51
CA ALA A 29 -9.43 -0.69 13.09
C ALA A 29 -10.58 -0.68 12.05
N ASP A 30 -10.26 -0.30 10.81
CA ASP A 30 -11.22 -0.25 9.69
C ASP A 30 -11.15 -1.49 8.79
N GLY A 31 -10.44 -2.54 9.24
CA GLY A 31 -10.24 -3.78 8.50
C GLY A 31 -11.25 -4.86 8.89
N PHE A 32 -11.87 -5.48 7.86
CA PHE A 32 -12.82 -6.59 8.05
C PHE A 32 -12.39 -7.79 7.23
N LEU A 33 -12.55 -8.98 7.81
CA LEU A 33 -12.39 -10.26 7.13
C LEU A 33 -13.73 -10.64 6.51
N LEU A 34 -13.72 -11.04 5.26
CA LEU A 34 -14.93 -11.54 4.58
C LEU A 34 -15.07 -13.04 4.78
N ALA A 35 -16.30 -13.51 4.98
CA ALA A 35 -16.62 -14.93 5.11
C ALA A 35 -16.41 -15.70 3.78
N GLY A 36 -16.35 -15.00 2.66
CA GLY A 36 -16.13 -15.54 1.33
C GLY A 36 -15.59 -14.47 0.37
N ARG A 37 -15.41 -14.85 -0.89
CA ARG A 37 -14.99 -13.92 -1.95
C ARG A 37 -16.18 -13.65 -2.90
N PRO A 38 -17.00 -12.63 -2.62
CA PRO A 38 -18.09 -12.26 -3.52
C PRO A 38 -17.54 -11.68 -4.83
N SER A 39 -18.41 -11.58 -5.84
CA SER A 39 -18.09 -10.82 -7.04
C SER A 39 -18.28 -9.32 -6.75
N PHE A 40 -17.19 -8.57 -6.77
CA PHE A 40 -17.22 -7.12 -6.58
C PHE A 40 -17.58 -6.35 -7.86
N THR A 41 -17.67 -7.03 -9.00
CA THR A 41 -17.88 -6.41 -10.32
C THR A 41 -19.21 -5.66 -10.41
N PHE A 42 -20.23 -6.14 -9.71
CA PHE A 42 -21.58 -5.57 -9.73
C PHE A 42 -21.93 -4.81 -8.45
N ASP A 43 -20.95 -4.60 -7.58
CA ASP A 43 -21.16 -3.89 -6.32
C ASP A 43 -20.96 -2.38 -6.52
N SER A 44 -22.06 -1.63 -6.39
CA SER A 44 -22.07 -0.16 -6.53
C SER A 44 -21.16 0.53 -5.51
N ASP A 45 -21.09 0.01 -4.28
CA ASP A 45 -20.32 0.60 -3.19
C ASP A 45 -18.80 0.40 -3.43
N PHE A 46 -18.43 -0.75 -4.01
CA PHE A 46 -17.05 -0.97 -4.48
C PHE A 46 -16.66 0.05 -5.55
N HIS A 47 -17.54 0.29 -6.52
CA HIS A 47 -17.28 1.27 -7.58
C HIS A 47 -17.35 2.72 -7.10
N ALA A 48 -18.11 3.00 -6.08
CA ALA A 48 -18.18 4.30 -5.41
C ALA A 48 -17.00 4.55 -4.45
N GLY A 49 -16.13 3.56 -4.21
CA GLY A 49 -14.97 3.71 -3.33
C GLY A 49 -15.32 3.67 -1.84
N ALA A 50 -16.48 3.10 -1.47
CA ALA A 50 -16.87 2.96 -0.08
C ALA A 50 -15.95 2.03 0.71
N TYR A 51 -15.29 1.10 0.02
CA TYR A 51 -14.30 0.19 0.59
C TYR A 51 -13.23 -0.22 -0.44
N TYR A 52 -12.11 -0.75 0.05
CA TYR A 52 -11.04 -1.30 -0.77
C TYR A 52 -10.80 -2.77 -0.41
N VAL A 53 -10.71 -3.66 -1.42
CA VAL A 53 -10.46 -5.09 -1.24
C VAL A 53 -8.95 -5.35 -1.25
N GLN A 54 -8.42 -5.81 -0.13
CA GLN A 54 -7.00 -6.17 -0.03
C GLN A 54 -6.77 -7.32 0.96
N GLU A 55 -5.57 -7.88 0.96
CA GLU A 55 -5.18 -8.87 1.97
C GLU A 55 -5.04 -8.23 3.35
N ALA A 56 -5.46 -8.95 4.40
CA ALA A 56 -5.31 -8.51 5.77
C ALA A 56 -3.83 -8.20 6.12
N ALA A 57 -2.88 -9.02 5.63
CA ALA A 57 -1.45 -8.77 5.82
C ALA A 57 -0.99 -7.41 5.27
N SER A 58 -1.55 -6.96 4.13
CA SER A 58 -1.23 -5.65 3.56
C SER A 58 -1.69 -4.48 4.43
N GLN A 59 -2.70 -4.69 5.27
CA GLN A 59 -3.19 -3.67 6.21
C GLN A 59 -2.28 -3.51 7.44
N PHE A 60 -1.34 -4.45 7.65
CA PHE A 60 -0.42 -4.42 8.79
C PHE A 60 0.48 -3.17 8.80
N VAL A 61 0.73 -2.58 7.64
CA VAL A 61 1.49 -1.31 7.56
C VAL A 61 0.86 -0.17 8.38
N GLY A 62 -0.47 -0.19 8.54
CA GLY A 62 -1.16 0.76 9.42
C GLY A 62 -0.79 0.57 10.90
N CYS A 63 -0.54 -0.67 11.32
CA CYS A 63 -0.05 -0.98 12.66
C CYS A 63 1.38 -0.45 12.88
N LEU A 64 2.25 -0.55 11.88
CA LEU A 64 3.61 -0.02 11.95
C LEU A 64 3.65 1.50 12.11
N LEU A 65 2.59 2.18 11.71
CA LEU A 65 2.43 3.63 11.86
C LEU A 65 1.75 4.05 13.19
N GLN A 66 1.38 3.09 14.04
CA GLN A 66 0.86 3.43 15.37
C GLN A 66 1.94 4.13 16.19
N GLY A 67 1.59 5.31 16.71
CA GLY A 67 2.52 6.17 17.43
C GLY A 67 3.37 7.11 16.54
N VAL A 68 3.30 6.97 15.22
CA VAL A 68 3.87 7.93 14.27
C VAL A 68 2.84 9.04 14.03
N PRO A 69 3.19 10.33 14.14
CA PRO A 69 2.27 11.42 13.81
C PRO A 69 1.99 11.44 12.31
N THR A 70 0.87 10.84 11.91
CA THR A 70 0.51 10.74 10.48
C THR A 70 -0.49 11.80 10.05
N PHE A 71 -1.31 12.33 10.95
CA PHE A 71 -2.29 13.35 10.60
C PHE A 71 -1.60 14.63 10.10
N GLY A 72 -1.94 15.07 8.90
CA GLY A 72 -1.30 16.20 8.24
C GLY A 72 0.09 15.92 7.67
N ALA A 73 0.58 14.68 7.76
CA ALA A 73 1.90 14.29 7.30
C ALA A 73 1.97 14.17 5.77
N ARG A 74 3.19 14.21 5.24
CA ARG A 74 3.54 13.92 3.86
C ARG A 74 4.12 12.52 3.77
N ILE A 75 3.41 11.63 3.10
CA ILE A 75 3.84 10.23 2.91
C ILE A 75 4.22 10.01 1.45
N LEU A 76 5.39 9.41 1.21
CA LEU A 76 5.77 8.86 -0.07
C LEU A 76 5.51 7.35 -0.07
N ASP A 77 4.66 6.88 -1.01
CA ASP A 77 4.48 5.46 -1.32
C ASP A 77 5.21 5.18 -2.63
N LEU A 78 6.41 4.60 -2.53
CA LEU A 78 7.38 4.60 -3.64
C LEU A 78 7.13 3.49 -4.67
N CYS A 79 6.44 2.40 -4.30
CA CYS A 79 6.06 1.30 -5.19
C CYS A 79 4.56 1.00 -5.00
N ALA A 80 3.72 1.97 -5.37
CA ALA A 80 2.38 2.14 -4.85
C ALA A 80 1.31 1.22 -5.44
N ALA A 81 1.47 0.76 -6.71
CA ALA A 81 0.41 0.00 -7.37
C ALA A 81 0.17 -1.38 -6.72
N PRO A 82 -1.08 -1.80 -6.62
CA PRO A 82 -2.30 -1.22 -7.22
C PRO A 82 -3.02 -0.15 -6.38
N GLY A 83 -2.49 0.26 -5.19
CA GLY A 83 -3.03 1.36 -4.41
C GLY A 83 -3.68 0.99 -3.07
N GLY A 84 -3.65 -0.28 -2.66
CA GLY A 84 -4.25 -0.70 -1.39
C GLY A 84 -3.57 -0.07 -0.15
N LYS A 85 -2.24 0.02 -0.14
CA LYS A 85 -1.49 0.71 0.90
C LYS A 85 -1.64 2.22 0.78
N THR A 86 -1.62 2.75 -0.45
CA THR A 86 -1.85 4.17 -0.75
C THR A 86 -3.17 4.69 -0.17
N THR A 87 -4.27 3.95 -0.36
CA THR A 87 -5.59 4.35 0.18
C THR A 87 -5.60 4.33 1.70
N LEU A 88 -4.92 3.38 2.33
CA LEU A 88 -4.73 3.34 3.77
C LEU A 88 -3.94 4.57 4.27
N TYR A 89 -2.83 4.90 3.62
CA TYR A 89 -2.05 6.10 3.96
C TYR A 89 -2.87 7.38 3.78
N ALA A 90 -3.64 7.48 2.70
CA ALA A 90 -4.51 8.63 2.44
C ALA A 90 -5.54 8.85 3.57
N SER A 91 -6.06 7.75 4.13
CA SER A 91 -6.96 7.81 5.29
C SER A 91 -6.25 8.27 6.56
N LEU A 92 -5.01 7.80 6.79
CA LEU A 92 -4.23 8.14 7.99
C LEU A 92 -3.79 9.61 8.01
N VAL A 93 -3.35 10.15 6.87
CA VAL A 93 -2.92 11.55 6.82
C VAL A 93 -4.06 12.56 6.87
N GLY A 94 -5.27 12.14 6.53
CA GLY A 94 -6.45 12.99 6.52
C GLY A 94 -6.37 14.12 5.49
N ARG A 95 -7.30 15.08 5.57
CA ARG A 95 -7.40 16.18 4.59
C ARG A 95 -6.25 17.17 4.63
N GLY A 96 -5.56 17.28 5.75
CA GLY A 96 -4.43 18.20 5.93
C GLY A 96 -3.09 17.64 5.46
N GLY A 97 -3.03 16.35 5.12
CA GLY A 97 -1.82 15.67 4.68
C GLY A 97 -1.79 15.40 3.18
N LEU A 98 -0.71 14.81 2.73
CA LEU A 98 -0.47 14.46 1.33
C LEU A 98 0.15 13.07 1.22
N VAL A 99 -0.33 12.28 0.27
CA VAL A 99 0.33 11.06 -0.17
C VAL A 99 0.82 11.26 -1.60
N VAL A 100 2.11 11.07 -1.82
CA VAL A 100 2.68 10.94 -3.17
C VAL A 100 2.85 9.46 -3.44
N ALA A 101 2.10 8.95 -4.42
CA ALA A 101 2.07 7.54 -4.78
C ALA A 101 2.76 7.35 -6.13
N ASN A 102 3.95 6.75 -6.12
CA ASN A 102 4.75 6.54 -7.32
C ASN A 102 4.69 5.09 -7.79
N GLU A 103 4.55 4.90 -9.09
CA GLU A 103 4.65 3.59 -9.74
C GLU A 103 5.32 3.76 -11.11
N ILE A 104 6.44 3.08 -11.31
CA ILE A 104 7.26 3.20 -12.52
C ILE A 104 6.58 2.57 -13.75
N ASP A 105 5.85 1.46 -13.55
CA ASP A 105 5.13 0.81 -14.64
C ASP A 105 3.85 1.57 -14.96
N ARG A 106 3.77 2.09 -16.19
CA ARG A 106 2.63 2.92 -16.63
C ARG A 106 1.28 2.20 -16.59
N ARG A 107 1.26 0.89 -16.85
CA ARG A 107 0.00 0.11 -16.82
C ARG A 107 -0.46 -0.05 -15.38
N ARG A 108 0.46 -0.35 -14.47
CA ARG A 108 0.17 -0.44 -13.05
C ARG A 108 -0.19 0.91 -12.46
N ALA A 109 0.47 1.99 -12.89
CA ALA A 109 0.16 3.37 -12.48
C ALA A 109 -1.25 3.78 -12.92
N SER A 110 -1.73 3.34 -14.08
CA SER A 110 -3.13 3.56 -14.49
C SER A 110 -4.12 2.92 -13.52
N VAL A 111 -3.87 1.67 -13.11
CA VAL A 111 -4.70 0.97 -12.11
C VAL A 111 -4.66 1.69 -10.76
N LEU A 112 -3.48 2.13 -10.33
CA LEU A 112 -3.30 2.94 -9.13
C LEU A 112 -4.14 4.23 -9.19
N ALA A 113 -4.05 4.97 -10.29
CA ALA A 113 -4.79 6.21 -10.49
C ALA A 113 -6.31 6.00 -10.46
N ASP A 114 -6.80 4.90 -11.05
CA ASP A 114 -8.21 4.55 -11.02
C ASP A 114 -8.68 4.20 -9.61
N ASN A 115 -7.88 3.46 -8.84
CA ASN A 115 -8.20 3.13 -7.45
C ASN A 115 -8.16 4.35 -6.54
N VAL A 116 -7.18 5.25 -6.71
CA VAL A 116 -7.11 6.53 -5.98
C VAL A 116 -8.31 7.41 -6.31
N ARG A 117 -8.70 7.47 -7.58
CA ARG A 117 -9.87 8.25 -8.04
C ARG A 117 -11.18 7.72 -7.43
N LYS A 118 -11.35 6.40 -7.37
CA LYS A 118 -12.49 5.76 -6.68
C LYS A 118 -12.48 6.05 -5.19
N TRP A 119 -11.31 6.02 -4.54
CA TRP A 119 -11.17 6.30 -3.11
C TRP A 119 -11.57 7.73 -2.74
N GLY A 120 -11.30 8.70 -3.61
CA GLY A 120 -11.91 10.03 -3.59
C GLY A 120 -11.51 10.96 -2.44
N THR A 121 -10.41 10.70 -1.71
CA THR A 121 -9.98 11.53 -0.57
C THR A 121 -9.39 12.88 -0.97
N GLY A 122 -8.94 13.04 -2.22
CA GLY A 122 -8.39 14.29 -2.77
C GLY A 122 -7.00 14.70 -2.26
N ASN A 123 -6.37 13.85 -1.45
CA ASN A 123 -5.06 14.10 -0.82
C ASN A 123 -3.95 13.17 -1.36
N VAL A 124 -4.14 12.61 -2.55
CA VAL A 124 -3.16 11.71 -3.21
C VAL A 124 -2.75 12.27 -4.55
N VAL A 125 -1.45 12.35 -4.79
CA VAL A 125 -0.85 12.64 -6.10
C VAL A 125 -0.22 11.36 -6.63
N VAL A 126 -0.62 10.93 -7.82
CA VAL A 126 -0.03 9.78 -8.50
C VAL A 126 1.06 10.26 -9.46
N THR A 127 2.24 9.66 -9.34
CA THR A 127 3.39 9.92 -10.22
C THR A 127 3.82 8.65 -10.93
N THR A 128 4.45 8.82 -12.10
CA THR A 128 5.00 7.71 -12.90
C THR A 128 6.40 8.09 -13.33
N CYS A 129 7.33 7.95 -12.42
CA CYS A 129 8.73 8.30 -12.65
C CYS A 129 9.68 7.33 -11.94
N GLU A 130 10.94 7.38 -12.32
CA GLU A 130 12.00 6.65 -11.63
C GLU A 130 12.11 7.13 -10.17
N PRO A 131 12.50 6.23 -9.22
CA PRO A 131 12.62 6.60 -7.81
C PRO A 131 13.45 7.85 -7.55
N HIS A 132 14.59 8.02 -8.24
CA HIS A 132 15.45 9.19 -8.08
C HIS A 132 14.71 10.50 -8.35
N ALA A 133 13.86 10.55 -9.38
CA ALA A 133 13.16 11.77 -9.77
C ALA A 133 12.10 12.22 -8.75
N VAL A 134 11.40 11.27 -8.11
CA VAL A 134 10.44 11.62 -7.05
C VAL A 134 11.16 11.93 -5.74
N CYS A 135 12.33 11.36 -5.53
CA CYS A 135 13.14 11.52 -4.33
C CYS A 135 14.07 12.76 -4.38
N ASP A 136 14.07 13.51 -5.48
CA ASP A 136 14.75 14.82 -5.55
C ASP A 136 14.15 15.86 -4.58
N CYS A 137 12.95 15.60 -4.04
CA CYS A 137 12.42 16.29 -2.88
C CYS A 137 13.15 15.83 -1.60
N GLU A 138 14.46 16.18 -1.47
CA GLU A 138 15.31 15.74 -0.36
C GLU A 138 14.73 16.15 1.00
N ALA A 139 14.78 15.23 1.98
CA ALA A 139 14.36 15.43 3.36
C ALA A 139 12.96 16.05 3.51
N TRP A 140 12.04 15.75 2.58
CA TRP A 140 10.73 16.39 2.54
C TRP A 140 9.61 15.55 3.15
N PHE A 141 9.69 14.22 3.08
CA PHE A 141 8.63 13.33 3.53
C PHE A 141 8.77 12.97 5.01
N ASP A 142 7.66 12.97 5.72
CA ASP A 142 7.57 12.55 7.12
C ASP A 142 7.63 11.02 7.24
N VAL A 143 7.06 10.32 6.25
CA VAL A 143 7.09 8.87 6.12
C VAL A 143 7.43 8.51 4.67
N VAL A 144 8.33 7.55 4.48
CA VAL A 144 8.55 6.91 3.18
C VAL A 144 8.23 5.43 3.32
N ALA A 145 7.31 4.96 2.49
CA ALA A 145 6.89 3.56 2.44
C ALA A 145 7.37 2.92 1.13
N VAL A 146 8.02 1.79 1.24
CA VAL A 146 8.54 1.01 0.12
C VAL A 146 7.99 -0.40 0.22
N ASP A 147 7.04 -0.75 -0.66
CA ASP A 147 6.65 -2.14 -0.89
C ASP A 147 7.48 -2.67 -2.06
N ALA A 148 8.68 -3.12 -1.75
CA ALA A 148 9.72 -3.33 -2.75
C ALA A 148 9.38 -4.46 -3.73
N PRO A 149 9.71 -4.30 -5.03
CA PRO A 149 9.56 -5.36 -6.01
C PRO A 149 10.38 -6.58 -5.57
N CYS A 150 9.81 -7.77 -5.75
CA CYS A 150 10.42 -9.03 -5.38
C CYS A 150 10.41 -10.03 -6.55
N SER A 151 11.10 -11.15 -6.38
CA SER A 151 11.18 -12.25 -7.35
C SER A 151 9.90 -13.08 -7.50
N GLY A 152 8.78 -12.64 -6.93
CA GLY A 152 7.47 -13.26 -7.10
C GLY A 152 7.17 -14.42 -6.14
N GLU A 153 8.02 -14.71 -5.17
CA GLU A 153 7.87 -15.84 -4.24
C GLU A 153 6.57 -15.79 -3.42
N GLY A 154 6.09 -14.60 -3.11
CA GLY A 154 4.79 -14.40 -2.48
C GLY A 154 3.59 -14.90 -3.29
N MET A 155 3.78 -15.08 -4.60
CA MET A 155 2.75 -15.63 -5.51
C MET A 155 2.70 -17.15 -5.53
N PHE A 156 3.72 -17.87 -5.06
CA PHE A 156 3.80 -19.35 -5.17
C PHE A 156 2.60 -20.09 -4.57
N ARG A 157 1.96 -19.50 -3.58
CA ARG A 157 0.75 -20.04 -2.97
C ARG A 157 -0.49 -19.78 -3.82
N LYS A 158 -0.53 -18.67 -4.56
CA LYS A 158 -1.68 -18.22 -5.35
C LYS A 158 -1.66 -18.72 -6.78
N ASP A 159 -0.45 -18.75 -7.35
CA ASP A 159 -0.19 -19.16 -8.72
C ASP A 159 1.00 -20.11 -8.77
N PRO A 160 0.76 -21.43 -8.92
CA PRO A 160 1.83 -22.42 -9.05
C PRO A 160 2.75 -22.19 -10.25
N ALA A 161 2.28 -21.53 -11.32
CA ALA A 161 3.08 -21.24 -12.51
C ALA A 161 4.21 -20.23 -12.21
N ALA A 162 4.02 -19.35 -11.21
CA ALA A 162 5.05 -18.40 -10.76
C ALA A 162 6.34 -19.07 -10.28
N ARG A 163 6.28 -20.36 -9.87
CA ARG A 163 7.48 -21.14 -9.51
C ARG A 163 8.38 -21.41 -10.71
N GLY A 164 7.82 -21.53 -11.89
CA GLY A 164 8.58 -21.77 -13.13
C GLY A 164 9.36 -20.54 -13.61
N GLU A 165 8.96 -19.36 -13.17
CA GLU A 165 9.61 -18.08 -13.51
C GLU A 165 10.70 -17.68 -12.49
N TRP A 166 10.77 -18.38 -11.36
CA TRP A 166 11.73 -18.10 -10.31
C TRP A 166 13.15 -18.54 -10.71
N SER A 167 14.13 -17.70 -10.40
CA SER A 167 15.54 -18.02 -10.54
C SER A 167 16.39 -17.22 -9.54
N GLU A 168 17.54 -17.77 -9.16
CA GLU A 168 18.49 -17.06 -8.31
C GLU A 168 18.95 -15.73 -8.94
N ASN A 169 19.07 -15.69 -10.26
CA ASN A 169 19.44 -14.46 -10.96
C ASN A 169 18.37 -13.39 -10.79
N ASN A 170 17.10 -13.76 -10.86
CA ASN A 170 15.97 -12.86 -10.58
C ASN A 170 16.03 -12.33 -9.14
N VAL A 171 16.33 -13.19 -8.17
CA VAL A 171 16.50 -12.78 -6.76
C VAL A 171 17.59 -11.73 -6.62
N ARG A 172 18.78 -11.98 -7.22
CA ARG A 172 19.90 -11.03 -7.18
C ARG A 172 19.58 -9.69 -7.85
N GLN A 173 18.90 -9.72 -8.98
CA GLN A 173 18.46 -8.50 -9.67
C GLN A 173 17.43 -7.70 -8.85
N CYS A 174 16.50 -8.40 -8.20
CA CYS A 174 15.55 -7.77 -7.29
C CYS A 174 16.24 -7.14 -6.08
N ALA A 175 17.21 -7.84 -5.47
CA ALA A 175 17.99 -7.32 -4.36
C ALA A 175 18.75 -6.04 -4.74
N ALA A 176 19.45 -6.03 -5.86
CA ALA A 176 20.14 -4.83 -6.34
C ALA A 176 19.17 -3.64 -6.56
N ARG A 177 18.01 -3.91 -7.16
CA ARG A 177 16.98 -2.89 -7.36
C ARG A 177 16.42 -2.39 -6.03
N GLN A 178 16.24 -3.25 -5.05
CA GLN A 178 15.77 -2.89 -3.71
C GLN A 178 16.78 -1.96 -3.01
N ASP A 179 18.08 -2.23 -3.13
CA ASP A 179 19.13 -1.37 -2.59
C ASP A 179 19.09 0.04 -3.20
N ASP A 180 18.93 0.14 -4.52
CA ASP A 180 18.81 1.42 -5.21
C ASP A 180 17.56 2.20 -4.75
N ILE A 181 16.41 1.53 -4.68
CA ILE A 181 15.18 2.12 -4.19
C ILE A 181 15.33 2.62 -2.74
N LEU A 182 15.97 1.84 -1.87
CA LEU A 182 16.17 2.21 -0.46
C LEU A 182 17.10 3.41 -0.30
N ARG A 183 18.17 3.52 -1.10
CA ARG A 183 19.04 4.70 -1.08
C ARG A 183 18.27 5.97 -1.44
N GLU A 184 17.44 5.90 -2.48
CA GLU A 184 16.61 7.03 -2.88
C GLU A 184 15.54 7.35 -1.83
N ALA A 185 14.87 6.33 -1.30
CA ALA A 185 13.88 6.50 -0.22
C ALA A 185 14.47 7.21 1.01
N TRP A 186 15.72 6.87 1.36
CA TRP A 186 16.44 7.51 2.47
C TRP A 186 16.71 8.99 2.24
N ARG A 187 17.06 9.37 1.00
CA ARG A 187 17.27 10.80 0.63
C ARG A 187 16.00 11.62 0.76
N ALA A 188 14.86 11.05 0.39
CA ALA A 188 13.57 11.71 0.45
C ALA A 188 13.03 11.87 1.88
N LEU A 189 13.50 11.02 2.81
CA LEU A 189 13.04 11.00 4.19
C LEU A 189 13.68 12.14 5.00
N ARG A 190 12.84 12.94 5.70
CA ARG A 190 13.34 14.00 6.59
C ARG A 190 14.07 13.42 7.82
N PRO A 191 14.97 14.17 8.45
CA PRO A 191 15.52 13.78 9.73
C PRO A 191 14.42 13.52 10.76
N GLY A 192 14.50 12.37 11.46
CA GLY A 192 13.48 11.94 12.41
C GLY A 192 12.19 11.39 11.78
N GLY A 193 12.14 11.24 10.46
CA GLY A 193 11.05 10.59 9.74
C GLY A 193 11.05 9.06 9.89
N THR A 194 10.02 8.42 9.37
CA THR A 194 9.85 6.95 9.46
C THR A 194 9.96 6.31 8.08
N LEU A 195 10.87 5.34 7.93
CA LEU A 195 10.94 4.47 6.76
C LEU A 195 10.22 3.15 7.05
N ILE A 196 9.27 2.79 6.17
CA ILE A 196 8.63 1.47 6.18
C ILE A 196 9.11 0.71 4.95
N TYR A 197 9.70 -0.45 5.19
CA TYR A 197 10.12 -1.34 4.12
C TYR A 197 9.40 -2.68 4.23
N SER A 198 8.78 -3.11 3.15
CA SER A 198 8.15 -4.42 3.01
C SER A 198 8.52 -5.08 1.70
N THR A 199 8.62 -6.39 1.72
CA THR A 199 8.84 -7.22 0.53
C THR A 199 8.29 -8.62 0.78
N CYS A 200 8.10 -9.40 -0.26
CA CYS A 200 7.55 -10.76 -0.18
C CYS A 200 8.60 -11.80 -0.60
N LEU A 201 9.69 -11.91 0.15
CA LEU A 201 10.74 -12.89 -0.12
C LEU A 201 10.65 -14.06 0.87
N LEU A 202 10.88 -15.29 0.38
CA LEU A 202 11.15 -16.47 1.21
C LEU A 202 12.63 -16.54 1.62
N TYR A 203 13.52 -15.95 0.83
CA TYR A 203 14.92 -15.73 1.15
C TYR A 203 15.15 -14.29 1.58
N THR A 204 15.88 -14.13 2.66
CA THR A 204 16.21 -12.79 3.18
C THR A 204 17.20 -12.11 2.23
N SER A 205 16.78 -10.98 1.63
CA SER A 205 17.76 -9.96 1.27
C SER A 205 18.42 -9.44 2.55
N PRO A 206 19.69 -8.96 2.51
CA PRO A 206 20.27 -8.30 3.67
C PRO A 206 19.29 -7.25 4.22
N SER A 207 19.16 -7.23 5.53
CA SER A 207 18.39 -6.19 6.19
C SER A 207 18.99 -4.83 5.87
N PRO A 208 18.20 -3.76 5.67
CA PRO A 208 18.75 -2.40 5.55
C PRO A 208 19.59 -1.95 6.75
N ARG A 209 19.68 -2.78 7.79
CA ARG A 209 20.47 -2.54 9.01
C ARG A 209 21.81 -3.30 9.02
N ASP A 210 22.03 -4.22 8.07
CA ASP A 210 23.27 -4.98 7.91
C ASP A 210 24.17 -4.29 6.86
#